data_d0fa1f957a0f11248698ea633fa19b8f
#
_entry.id   d0fa1f957a0f11248698ea633fa19b8f
#
_cell.length_a   1.000
_cell.length_b   1.000
_cell.length_c   1.000
_cell.angle_alpha   90.00
_cell.angle_beta   90.00
_cell.angle_gamma   90.00
#
_symmetry.space_group_name_H-M   'P 1'
#
loop_
_entity.id
_entity.type
_entity.pdbx_description
1 polymer ?
#
loop_
_entity_poly.entity_id
_entity_poly.type
_entity_poly.pdbx_seq_one_letter_code
_entity_poly.pdbx_strand_id
1 'polypeptide(L)'
;VAVISTLGKITRIDTEGLNFKIPFVQSKDYMETREKTYIFGKTDEQDTTLVVSTKDMQSILIDLTVQANITDPEKLYRAFHNKHEYRFVRPRVKEVVQATIARYTIEEFVSKRAEISRIINEDIADDLAEYGMNVSNVSIVNHDFSDEYEKAIEMKKVAEQAVERAKAEQEKLKVEAENRVKLAEYALKEKELQAKANEIESNSLSPQLLKKMAIEKWNGILPKVQSPNNNNLISIDN
;
A
#
# COMPACT_ATOMS: atom_id res chain seq x y z
N VAL A 1 34.06 0.59 -32.61
CA VAL A 1 35.52 0.78 -32.72
C VAL A 1 36.19 -0.57 -32.89
N ALA A 2 37.45 -0.54 -33.40
CA ALA A 2 38.27 -1.73 -33.51
C ALA A 2 39.54 -1.61 -32.67
N VAL A 3 39.76 -2.54 -31.79
CA VAL A 3 40.96 -2.64 -30.97
C VAL A 3 42.01 -3.44 -31.75
N ILE A 4 43.13 -2.82 -32.04
CA ILE A 4 44.24 -3.48 -32.75
C ILE A 4 45.32 -3.82 -31.74
N SER A 5 45.65 -5.12 -31.68
CA SER A 5 46.75 -5.59 -30.84
C SER A 5 47.86 -6.22 -31.67
N THR A 6 49.11 -5.93 -31.30
CA THR A 6 50.32 -6.46 -31.92
C THR A 6 50.97 -7.41 -30.91
N LEU A 7 51.04 -8.70 -31.27
CA LEU A 7 51.60 -9.75 -30.38
C LEU A 7 50.99 -9.72 -28.95
N GLY A 8 49.66 -9.47 -28.87
CA GLY A 8 48.96 -9.45 -27.60
C GLY A 8 48.95 -8.08 -26.85
N LYS A 9 49.71 -7.10 -27.33
CA LYS A 9 49.73 -5.74 -26.76
C LYS A 9 48.83 -4.82 -27.58
N ILE A 10 47.89 -4.08 -26.92
CA ILE A 10 47.07 -3.06 -27.58
C ILE A 10 48.01 -1.99 -28.15
N THR A 11 47.92 -1.76 -29.45
CA THR A 11 48.76 -0.80 -30.15
C THR A 11 47.98 0.46 -30.49
N ARG A 12 46.73 0.34 -30.91
CA ARG A 12 45.85 1.44 -31.25
C ARG A 12 44.39 1.05 -31.23
N ILE A 13 43.53 2.03 -31.17
CA ILE A 13 42.08 1.87 -31.33
C ILE A 13 41.70 2.60 -32.60
N ASP A 14 41.14 1.87 -33.54
CA ASP A 14 40.66 2.40 -34.80
C ASP A 14 39.18 2.77 -34.67
N THR A 15 38.89 4.02 -34.98
CA THR A 15 37.54 4.55 -35.11
C THR A 15 37.00 4.37 -36.53
N GLU A 16 36.02 5.16 -36.92
CA GLU A 16 35.44 5.15 -38.26
C GLU A 16 36.45 5.58 -39.30
N GLY A 17 36.44 4.95 -40.47
CA GLY A 17 37.29 5.24 -41.58
C GLY A 17 38.08 4.05 -42.10
N LEU A 18 38.96 4.31 -43.08
CA LEU A 18 39.85 3.33 -43.69
C LEU A 18 41.07 3.10 -42.80
N ASN A 19 41.18 1.95 -42.20
CA ASN A 19 42.27 1.58 -41.31
C ASN A 19 43.02 0.36 -41.87
N PHE A 20 44.34 0.41 -41.82
CA PHE A 20 45.21 -0.70 -42.28
C PHE A 20 45.75 -1.48 -41.09
N LYS A 21 45.82 -2.81 -41.20
CA LYS A 21 46.50 -3.68 -40.24
C LYS A 21 47.59 -4.49 -40.95
N ILE A 22 48.67 -4.85 -40.22
CA ILE A 22 49.72 -5.75 -40.70
C ILE A 22 49.20 -7.16 -40.49
N PRO A 23 48.96 -7.97 -41.58
CA PRO A 23 48.56 -9.32 -41.48
C PRO A 23 49.61 -10.17 -40.75
N PHE A 24 49.20 -11.23 -40.07
CA PHE A 24 50.00 -12.16 -39.27
C PHE A 24 50.58 -11.60 -37.95
N VAL A 25 50.77 -10.31 -37.81
CA VAL A 25 51.40 -9.66 -36.64
C VAL A 25 50.35 -8.99 -35.76
N GLN A 26 49.29 -8.44 -36.39
CA GLN A 26 48.23 -7.68 -35.69
C GLN A 26 46.92 -8.44 -35.69
N SER A 27 46.32 -8.58 -34.51
CA SER A 27 44.93 -9.04 -34.35
C SER A 27 44.02 -7.84 -34.24
N LYS A 28 42.73 -8.02 -34.57
CA LYS A 28 41.69 -7.02 -34.56
C LYS A 28 40.47 -7.56 -33.87
N ASP A 29 40.04 -6.89 -32.82
CA ASP A 29 38.79 -7.16 -32.13
C ASP A 29 37.83 -5.99 -32.25
N TYR A 30 36.56 -6.30 -32.51
CA TYR A 30 35.54 -5.26 -32.60
C TYR A 30 34.86 -5.09 -31.26
N MET A 31 34.68 -3.82 -30.87
CA MET A 31 33.94 -3.43 -29.69
C MET A 31 32.89 -2.40 -30.10
N GLU A 32 31.63 -2.69 -29.73
CA GLU A 32 30.53 -1.77 -29.95
C GLU A 32 30.52 -0.71 -28.84
N THR A 33 30.63 0.54 -29.22
CA THR A 33 30.64 1.70 -28.31
C THR A 33 29.30 2.43 -28.24
N ARG A 34 28.35 2.02 -29.07
CA ARG A 34 26.98 2.56 -29.04
C ARG A 34 26.29 2.19 -27.75
N GLU A 35 25.23 2.90 -27.46
CA GLU A 35 24.37 2.57 -26.33
C GLU A 35 23.80 1.18 -26.47
N LYS A 36 24.00 0.35 -25.44
CA LYS A 36 23.52 -1.01 -25.34
C LYS A 36 22.67 -1.18 -24.10
N THR A 37 21.56 -1.90 -24.24
CA THR A 37 20.71 -2.26 -23.14
C THR A 37 21.11 -3.65 -22.63
N TYR A 38 21.50 -3.72 -21.36
CA TYR A 38 21.75 -4.96 -20.63
C TYR A 38 20.50 -5.32 -19.86
N ILE A 39 19.89 -6.46 -20.17
CA ILE A 39 18.65 -6.93 -19.59
C ILE A 39 18.98 -7.97 -18.51
N PHE A 40 18.45 -7.74 -17.31
CA PHE A 40 18.43 -8.68 -16.20
C PHE A 40 16.96 -8.99 -15.92
N GLY A 41 16.52 -10.14 -16.41
CA GLY A 41 15.13 -10.54 -16.36
C GLY A 41 14.88 -11.73 -17.26
N LYS A 42 13.62 -12.11 -17.34
CA LYS A 42 13.19 -13.19 -18.22
C LYS A 42 13.05 -12.68 -19.64
N THR A 43 13.82 -13.26 -20.54
CA THR A 43 13.73 -13.04 -21.99
C THR A 43 13.39 -14.36 -22.67
N ASP A 44 13.03 -14.32 -23.95
CA ASP A 44 12.73 -15.53 -24.74
C ASP A 44 13.91 -16.52 -24.80
N GLU A 45 15.14 -16.02 -24.64
CA GLU A 45 16.35 -16.82 -24.76
C GLU A 45 16.94 -17.25 -23.40
N GLN A 46 16.81 -16.42 -22.37
CA GLN A 46 17.45 -16.62 -21.07
C GLN A 46 16.64 -16.01 -19.94
N ASP A 47 16.67 -16.69 -18.79
CA ASP A 47 16.21 -16.12 -17.52
C ASP A 47 17.44 -15.63 -16.74
N THR A 48 17.57 -14.31 -16.64
CA THR A 48 18.64 -13.63 -15.92
C THR A 48 18.09 -12.76 -14.78
N THR A 49 16.88 -13.06 -14.33
CA THR A 49 16.23 -12.41 -13.19
C THR A 49 17.14 -12.46 -11.95
N LEU A 50 17.27 -11.33 -11.27
CA LEU A 50 18.11 -11.24 -10.08
C LEU A 50 17.32 -11.71 -8.86
N VAL A 51 17.79 -12.75 -8.22
CA VAL A 51 17.29 -13.16 -6.90
C VAL A 51 18.13 -12.46 -5.84
N VAL A 52 17.50 -11.62 -5.04
CA VAL A 52 18.15 -10.83 -3.98
C VAL A 52 17.44 -11.03 -2.66
N SER A 53 18.20 -10.91 -1.56
CA SER A 53 17.65 -11.01 -0.21
C SER A 53 17.58 -9.64 0.44
N THR A 54 16.47 -9.36 1.09
CA THR A 54 16.24 -8.15 1.86
C THR A 54 16.83 -8.24 3.26
N LYS A 55 16.79 -7.15 4.03
CA LYS A 55 17.23 -7.05 5.42
C LYS A 55 16.50 -8.03 6.35
N ASP A 56 15.25 -8.30 6.08
CA ASP A 56 14.39 -9.26 6.79
C ASP A 56 14.49 -10.69 6.24
N MET A 57 15.57 -10.97 5.48
CA MET A 57 15.90 -12.30 4.90
C MET A 57 14.82 -12.86 3.96
N GLN A 58 14.02 -12.02 3.37
CA GLN A 58 13.05 -12.41 2.35
C GLN A 58 13.68 -12.35 0.97
N SER A 59 13.30 -13.28 0.09
CA SER A 59 13.78 -13.30 -1.30
C SER A 59 12.85 -12.51 -2.20
N ILE A 60 13.46 -11.63 -3.02
CA ILE A 60 12.77 -10.85 -4.05
C ILE A 60 13.39 -11.19 -5.40
N LEU A 61 12.55 -11.37 -6.39
CA LEU A 61 12.93 -11.48 -7.80
C LEU A 61 12.87 -10.08 -8.41
N ILE A 62 13.95 -9.63 -9.02
CA ILE A 62 14.04 -8.31 -9.61
C ILE A 62 14.48 -8.39 -11.05
N ASP A 63 13.70 -7.78 -11.92
CA ASP A 63 14.04 -7.54 -13.29
C ASP A 63 14.45 -6.07 -13.45
N LEU A 64 15.62 -5.85 -14.04
CA LEU A 64 16.10 -4.51 -14.32
C LEU A 64 16.77 -4.43 -15.69
N THR A 65 16.85 -3.22 -16.21
CA THR A 65 17.59 -2.91 -17.43
C THR A 65 18.60 -1.82 -17.14
N VAL A 66 19.80 -1.99 -17.68
CA VAL A 66 20.89 -1.01 -17.63
C VAL A 66 21.20 -0.57 -19.04
N GLN A 67 21.07 0.72 -19.32
CA GLN A 67 21.46 1.33 -20.57
C GLN A 67 22.83 2.00 -20.38
N ALA A 68 23.81 1.56 -21.13
CA ALA A 68 25.16 2.08 -21.02
C ALA A 68 25.87 2.07 -22.37
N ASN A 69 26.80 3.00 -22.53
CA ASN A 69 27.70 3.08 -23.68
C ASN A 69 29.17 3.07 -23.22
N ILE A 70 30.06 2.66 -24.10
CA ILE A 70 31.49 2.60 -23.81
C ILE A 70 32.14 3.94 -24.23
N THR A 71 32.72 4.65 -23.26
CA THR A 71 33.40 5.94 -23.45
C THR A 71 34.91 5.74 -23.60
N ASP A 72 35.49 4.79 -22.87
CA ASP A 72 36.92 4.46 -22.97
C ASP A 72 37.11 2.96 -23.34
N PRO A 73 37.09 2.62 -24.64
CA PRO A 73 37.26 1.24 -25.09
C PRO A 73 38.63 0.65 -24.73
N GLU A 74 39.67 1.45 -24.61
CA GLU A 74 41.01 0.98 -24.27
C GLU A 74 41.05 0.43 -22.83
N LYS A 75 40.59 1.23 -21.91
CA LYS A 75 40.55 0.87 -20.49
C LYS A 75 39.71 -0.39 -20.25
N LEU A 76 38.54 -0.43 -20.86
CA LEU A 76 37.61 -1.58 -20.73
C LEU A 76 38.21 -2.85 -21.35
N TYR A 77 38.80 -2.76 -22.54
CA TYR A 77 39.43 -3.87 -23.22
C TYR A 77 40.68 -4.39 -22.49
N ARG A 78 41.52 -3.51 -21.93
CA ARG A 78 42.66 -3.91 -21.10
C ARG A 78 42.26 -4.77 -19.91
N ALA A 79 41.13 -4.41 -19.25
CA ALA A 79 40.66 -5.11 -18.05
C ALA A 79 39.94 -6.42 -18.40
N PHE A 80 39.05 -6.40 -19.38
CA PHE A 80 38.07 -7.51 -19.57
C PHE A 80 38.07 -8.11 -20.98
N HIS A 81 38.85 -7.56 -21.91
CA HIS A 81 38.82 -7.89 -23.34
C HIS A 81 37.36 -7.74 -23.87
N ASN A 82 37.02 -8.52 -24.86
CA ASN A 82 35.67 -8.51 -25.44
C ASN A 82 34.58 -9.22 -24.59
N LYS A 83 34.93 -9.59 -23.33
CA LYS A 83 34.03 -10.32 -22.41
C LYS A 83 33.55 -9.43 -21.25
N HIS A 84 33.60 -8.11 -21.41
CA HIS A 84 33.22 -7.16 -20.37
C HIS A 84 31.79 -7.34 -19.86
N GLU A 85 30.83 -7.71 -20.71
CA GLU A 85 29.45 -7.97 -20.30
C GLU A 85 29.38 -9.05 -19.22
N TYR A 86 29.96 -10.23 -19.47
CA TYR A 86 29.86 -11.39 -18.56
C TYR A 86 30.82 -11.33 -17.38
N ARG A 87 31.98 -10.70 -17.56
CA ARG A 87 33.03 -10.65 -16.55
C ARG A 87 32.97 -9.44 -15.63
N PHE A 88 32.29 -8.40 -16.07
CA PHE A 88 32.25 -7.13 -15.33
C PHE A 88 30.81 -6.62 -15.15
N VAL A 89 30.12 -6.27 -16.23
CA VAL A 89 28.81 -5.58 -16.12
C VAL A 89 27.81 -6.43 -15.35
N ARG A 90 27.59 -7.70 -15.74
CA ARG A 90 26.61 -8.56 -15.10
C ARG A 90 26.91 -8.85 -13.63
N PRO A 91 28.13 -9.26 -13.23
CA PRO A 91 28.47 -9.46 -11.83
C PRO A 91 28.37 -8.17 -10.99
N ARG A 92 28.82 -7.03 -11.55
CA ARG A 92 28.84 -5.77 -10.80
C ARG A 92 27.43 -5.24 -10.56
N VAL A 93 26.59 -5.23 -11.56
CA VAL A 93 25.18 -4.86 -11.41
C VAL A 93 24.51 -5.73 -10.37
N LYS A 94 24.71 -7.05 -10.42
CA LYS A 94 24.17 -7.97 -9.44
C LYS A 94 24.64 -7.63 -8.01
N GLU A 95 25.91 -7.36 -7.84
CA GLU A 95 26.51 -7.02 -6.54
C GLU A 95 25.91 -5.73 -5.96
N VAL A 96 25.85 -4.66 -6.77
CA VAL A 96 25.28 -3.37 -6.34
C VAL A 96 23.81 -3.51 -5.94
N VAL A 97 23.02 -4.19 -6.76
CA VAL A 97 21.60 -4.42 -6.47
C VAL A 97 21.42 -5.22 -5.18
N GLN A 98 22.19 -6.30 -5.00
CA GLN A 98 22.14 -7.11 -3.77
C GLN A 98 22.57 -6.30 -2.54
N ALA A 99 23.67 -5.56 -2.62
CA ALA A 99 24.19 -4.76 -1.51
C ALA A 99 23.22 -3.64 -1.10
N THR A 100 22.58 -3.01 -2.07
CA THR A 100 21.61 -1.95 -1.80
C THR A 100 20.33 -2.51 -1.19
N ILE A 101 19.74 -3.55 -1.78
CA ILE A 101 18.47 -4.11 -1.31
C ILE A 101 18.61 -4.79 0.06
N ALA A 102 19.75 -5.39 0.37
CA ALA A 102 20.02 -5.98 1.69
C ALA A 102 19.94 -4.98 2.87
N ARG A 103 19.91 -3.68 2.61
CA ARG A 103 19.76 -2.63 3.62
C ARG A 103 18.31 -2.32 3.97
N TYR A 104 17.37 -2.76 3.14
CA TYR A 104 15.94 -2.44 3.25
C TYR A 104 15.09 -3.68 3.51
N THR A 105 14.02 -3.52 4.28
CA THR A 105 12.96 -4.53 4.37
C THR A 105 12.09 -4.50 3.12
N ILE A 106 11.26 -5.53 2.92
CA ILE A 106 10.32 -5.53 1.79
C ILE A 106 9.37 -4.33 1.84
N GLU A 107 8.85 -3.99 3.02
CA GLU A 107 7.94 -2.84 3.21
C GLU A 107 8.65 -1.51 2.84
N GLU A 108 9.91 -1.37 3.24
CA GLU A 108 10.75 -0.22 2.87
C GLU A 108 11.07 -0.21 1.37
N PHE A 109 11.31 -1.37 0.76
CA PHE A 109 11.57 -1.48 -0.69
C PHE A 109 10.37 -0.99 -1.50
N VAL A 110 9.16 -1.36 -1.13
CA VAL A 110 7.94 -0.91 -1.81
C VAL A 110 7.69 0.59 -1.58
N SER A 111 7.82 1.07 -0.33
CA SER A 111 7.51 2.46 0.03
C SER A 111 8.56 3.46 -0.47
N LYS A 112 9.86 3.07 -0.51
CA LYS A 112 11.00 3.92 -0.92
C LYS A 112 11.58 3.55 -2.28
N ARG A 113 10.78 2.90 -3.13
CA ARG A 113 11.23 2.39 -4.43
C ARG A 113 11.99 3.43 -5.27
N ALA A 114 11.51 4.67 -5.32
CA ALA A 114 12.14 5.73 -6.09
C ALA A 114 13.53 6.11 -5.55
N GLU A 115 13.69 6.14 -4.23
CA GLU A 115 14.97 6.41 -3.57
C GLU A 115 15.97 5.27 -3.83
N ILE A 116 15.52 4.03 -3.66
CA ILE A 116 16.34 2.84 -3.90
C ILE A 116 16.79 2.76 -5.36
N SER A 117 15.89 3.01 -6.31
CA SER A 117 16.23 3.05 -7.73
C SER A 117 17.29 4.12 -8.04
N ARG A 118 17.20 5.29 -7.40
CA ARG A 118 18.20 6.36 -7.57
C ARG A 118 19.57 5.92 -7.03
N ILE A 119 19.62 5.34 -5.84
CA ILE A 119 20.87 4.84 -5.24
C ILE A 119 21.50 3.76 -6.13
N ILE A 120 20.71 2.80 -6.59
CA ILE A 120 21.17 1.73 -7.49
C ILE A 120 21.73 2.35 -8.79
N ASN A 121 21.07 3.35 -9.35
CA ASN A 121 21.54 4.02 -10.57
C ASN A 121 22.87 4.74 -10.34
N GLU A 122 23.01 5.50 -9.24
CA GLU A 122 24.23 6.20 -8.87
C GLU A 122 25.39 5.23 -8.65
N ASP A 123 25.18 4.19 -7.82
CA ASP A 123 26.21 3.21 -7.50
C ASP A 123 26.68 2.42 -8.76
N ILE A 124 25.74 2.01 -9.64
CA ILE A 124 26.08 1.34 -10.90
C ILE A 124 26.83 2.28 -11.84
N ALA A 125 26.39 3.55 -11.93
CA ALA A 125 27.02 4.53 -12.80
C ALA A 125 28.47 4.80 -12.38
N ASP A 126 28.72 4.98 -11.09
CA ASP A 126 30.06 5.21 -10.54
C ASP A 126 30.98 4.02 -10.79
N ASP A 127 30.50 2.81 -10.52
CA ASP A 127 31.27 1.58 -10.69
C ASP A 127 31.63 1.29 -12.16
N LEU A 128 30.68 1.52 -13.08
CA LEU A 128 30.93 1.30 -14.50
C LEU A 128 31.81 2.42 -15.11
N ALA A 129 31.69 3.66 -14.60
CA ALA A 129 32.51 4.78 -15.03
C ALA A 129 34.00 4.56 -14.72
N GLU A 130 34.33 3.85 -13.63
CA GLU A 130 35.72 3.49 -13.30
C GLU A 130 36.42 2.76 -14.45
N TYR A 131 35.67 1.97 -15.24
CA TYR A 131 36.23 1.21 -16.37
C TYR A 131 35.89 1.79 -17.75
N GLY A 132 35.46 3.05 -17.80
CA GLY A 132 35.22 3.78 -19.06
C GLY A 132 33.90 3.41 -19.72
N MET A 133 32.88 3.12 -18.92
CA MET A 133 31.51 3.00 -19.38
C MET A 133 30.65 4.12 -18.78
N ASN A 134 29.75 4.67 -19.56
CA ASN A 134 28.80 5.68 -19.10
C ASN A 134 27.40 5.07 -19.07
N VAL A 135 26.76 5.15 -17.92
CA VAL A 135 25.40 4.65 -17.71
C VAL A 135 24.41 5.78 -17.98
N SER A 136 23.53 5.59 -18.95
CA SER A 136 22.49 6.56 -19.30
C SER A 136 21.26 6.39 -18.41
N ASN A 137 20.88 5.13 -18.11
CA ASN A 137 19.69 4.84 -17.33
C ASN A 137 19.74 3.45 -16.70
N VAL A 138 19.21 3.34 -15.46
CA VAL A 138 18.90 2.06 -14.81
C VAL A 138 17.43 2.05 -14.45
N SER A 139 16.70 1.06 -14.92
CA SER A 139 15.27 0.94 -14.66
C SER A 139 14.94 -0.42 -14.05
N ILE A 140 14.29 -0.40 -12.89
CA ILE A 140 13.67 -1.60 -12.30
C ILE A 140 12.34 -1.83 -13.03
N VAL A 141 12.28 -2.86 -13.86
CA VAL A 141 11.14 -3.17 -14.73
C VAL A 141 10.06 -3.87 -13.93
N ASN A 142 10.45 -4.94 -13.22
CA ASN A 142 9.55 -5.76 -12.45
C ASN A 142 10.18 -6.17 -11.12
N HIS A 143 9.34 -6.50 -10.16
CA HIS A 143 9.73 -7.15 -8.91
C HIS A 143 8.62 -8.09 -8.49
N ASP A 144 9.01 -9.25 -8.03
CA ASP A 144 8.10 -10.30 -7.59
C ASP A 144 8.56 -10.83 -6.23
N PHE A 145 7.62 -11.21 -5.40
CA PHE A 145 7.91 -11.72 -4.07
C PHE A 145 7.75 -13.24 -4.05
N SER A 146 8.33 -13.90 -3.07
CA SER A 146 8.11 -15.33 -2.91
C SER A 146 6.65 -15.63 -2.56
N ASP A 147 6.11 -16.74 -3.08
CA ASP A 147 4.73 -17.20 -2.82
C ASP A 147 4.43 -17.30 -1.32
N GLU A 148 5.43 -17.70 -0.52
CA GLU A 148 5.29 -17.81 0.93
C GLU A 148 5.09 -16.42 1.58
N TYR A 149 5.83 -15.42 1.10
CA TYR A 149 5.71 -14.06 1.60
C TYR A 149 4.36 -13.44 1.21
N GLU A 150 3.92 -13.63 -0.02
CA GLU A 150 2.61 -13.15 -0.48
C GLU A 150 1.47 -13.71 0.37
N LYS A 151 1.49 -15.03 0.62
CA LYS A 151 0.52 -15.68 1.51
C LYS A 151 0.57 -15.15 2.95
N ALA A 152 1.78 -14.91 3.48
CA ALA A 152 1.95 -14.37 4.82
C ALA A 152 1.39 -12.95 4.95
N ILE A 153 1.62 -12.09 3.96
CA ILE A 153 1.06 -10.73 3.90
C ILE A 153 -0.46 -10.76 3.75
N GLU A 154 -0.99 -11.64 2.92
CA GLU A 154 -2.45 -11.80 2.77
C GLU A 154 -3.09 -12.20 4.10
N MET A 155 -2.53 -13.20 4.80
CA MET A 155 -3.01 -13.61 6.12
C MET A 155 -2.89 -12.49 7.15
N LYS A 156 -1.79 -11.72 7.16
CA LYS A 156 -1.61 -10.56 8.05
C LYS A 156 -2.68 -9.50 7.78
N LYS A 157 -2.92 -9.15 6.53
CA LYS A 157 -3.98 -8.19 6.15
C LYS A 157 -5.37 -8.65 6.56
N VAL A 158 -5.68 -9.92 6.36
CA VAL A 158 -6.97 -10.50 6.80
C VAL A 158 -7.12 -10.41 8.32
N ALA A 159 -6.07 -10.73 9.07
CA ALA A 159 -6.08 -10.61 10.52
C ALA A 159 -6.22 -9.16 11.00
N GLU A 160 -5.50 -8.21 10.40
CA GLU A 160 -5.62 -6.79 10.71
C GLU A 160 -7.03 -6.25 10.43
N GLN A 161 -7.61 -6.62 9.29
CA GLN A 161 -9.00 -6.25 8.96
C GLN A 161 -10.02 -6.88 9.93
N ALA A 162 -9.79 -8.10 10.38
CA ALA A 162 -10.65 -8.74 11.37
C ALA A 162 -10.60 -8.00 12.72
N VAL A 163 -9.42 -7.57 13.16
CA VAL A 163 -9.24 -6.75 14.37
C VAL A 163 -9.93 -5.39 14.22
N GLU A 164 -9.78 -4.73 13.07
CA GLU A 164 -10.41 -3.44 12.81
C GLU A 164 -11.95 -3.55 12.80
N ARG A 165 -12.50 -4.60 12.16
CA ARG A 165 -13.94 -4.89 12.17
C ARG A 165 -14.44 -5.14 13.60
N ALA A 166 -13.72 -5.94 14.39
CA ALA A 166 -14.09 -6.22 15.77
C ALA A 166 -14.09 -4.95 16.64
N LYS A 167 -13.12 -4.04 16.45
CA LYS A 167 -13.10 -2.74 17.12
C LYS A 167 -14.28 -1.86 16.72
N ALA A 168 -14.58 -1.78 15.43
CA ALA A 168 -15.72 -1.01 14.93
C ALA A 168 -17.06 -1.54 15.45
N GLU A 169 -17.22 -2.87 15.51
CA GLU A 169 -18.41 -3.50 16.07
C GLU A 169 -18.53 -3.26 17.58
N GLN A 170 -17.43 -3.33 18.32
CA GLN A 170 -17.41 -3.02 19.76
C GLN A 170 -17.79 -1.55 20.01
N GLU A 171 -17.30 -0.62 19.21
CA GLU A 171 -17.65 0.81 19.29
C GLU A 171 -19.13 1.02 18.98
N LYS A 172 -19.66 0.36 17.95
CA LYS A 172 -21.08 0.38 17.62
C LYS A 172 -21.95 -0.11 18.77
N LEU A 173 -21.59 -1.25 19.39
CA LEU A 173 -22.31 -1.79 20.54
C LEU A 173 -22.29 -0.84 21.75
N LYS A 174 -21.17 -0.14 22.00
CA LYS A 174 -21.09 0.88 23.06
C LYS A 174 -22.05 2.04 22.78
N VAL A 175 -22.02 2.58 21.55
CA VAL A 175 -22.91 3.67 21.15
C VAL A 175 -24.39 3.25 21.24
N GLU A 176 -24.71 2.04 20.82
CA GLU A 176 -26.07 1.48 20.95
C GLU A 176 -26.50 1.32 22.42
N ALA A 177 -25.60 0.85 23.29
CA ALA A 177 -25.88 0.74 24.72
C ALA A 177 -26.10 2.11 25.37
N GLU A 178 -25.24 3.10 25.07
CA GLU A 178 -25.41 4.47 25.54
C GLU A 178 -26.73 5.10 25.05
N ASN A 179 -27.08 4.88 23.79
CA ASN A 179 -28.34 5.36 23.24
C ASN A 179 -29.55 4.72 23.91
N ARG A 180 -29.50 3.40 24.25
CA ARG A 180 -30.57 2.75 25.01
C ARG A 180 -30.72 3.34 26.40
N VAL A 181 -29.63 3.62 27.09
CA VAL A 181 -29.67 4.27 28.41
C VAL A 181 -30.30 5.67 28.30
N LYS A 182 -29.87 6.48 27.34
CA LYS A 182 -30.44 7.81 27.11
C LYS A 182 -31.93 7.77 26.79
N LEU A 183 -32.34 6.82 25.92
CA LEU A 183 -33.78 6.63 25.62
C LEU A 183 -34.59 6.23 26.86
N ALA A 184 -34.04 5.37 27.71
CA ALA A 184 -34.71 4.98 28.97
C ALA A 184 -34.81 6.17 29.94
N GLU A 185 -33.77 7.02 30.04
CA GLU A 185 -33.80 8.25 30.86
C GLU A 185 -34.82 9.25 30.33
N TYR A 186 -34.91 9.44 29.01
CA TYR A 186 -35.93 10.31 28.42
C TYR A 186 -37.33 9.78 28.67
N ALA A 187 -37.59 8.49 28.54
CA ALA A 187 -38.88 7.88 28.81
C ALA A 187 -39.28 7.99 30.30
N LEU A 188 -38.31 7.87 31.20
CA LEU A 188 -38.55 8.07 32.63
C LEU A 188 -38.92 9.51 32.93
N LYS A 189 -38.16 10.46 32.36
CA LYS A 189 -38.41 11.91 32.53
C LYS A 189 -39.77 12.34 31.93
N GLU A 190 -40.14 11.75 30.81
CA GLU A 190 -41.48 11.97 30.20
C GLU A 190 -42.61 11.49 31.16
N LYS A 191 -42.47 10.28 31.73
CA LYS A 191 -43.44 9.77 32.71
C LYS A 191 -43.51 10.60 33.98
N GLU A 192 -42.37 11.08 34.50
CA GLU A 192 -42.33 12.00 35.64
C GLU A 192 -43.05 13.31 35.37
N LEU A 193 -42.81 13.90 34.18
CA LEU A 193 -43.48 15.12 33.75
C LEU A 193 -44.98 14.88 33.56
N GLN A 194 -45.38 13.75 33.03
CA GLN A 194 -46.78 13.41 32.85
C GLN A 194 -47.47 13.14 34.21
N ALA A 195 -46.79 12.50 35.17
CA ALA A 195 -47.28 12.32 36.52
C ALA A 195 -47.47 13.66 37.23
N LYS A 196 -46.49 14.57 37.12
CA LYS A 196 -46.61 15.95 37.65
C LYS A 196 -47.74 16.73 37.00
N ALA A 197 -47.93 16.61 35.70
CA ALA A 197 -49.03 17.25 34.98
C ALA A 197 -50.38 16.74 35.47
N ASN A 198 -50.55 15.43 35.64
CA ASN A 198 -51.75 14.78 36.17
C ASN A 198 -52.00 15.19 37.62
N GLU A 199 -50.95 15.36 38.46
CA GLU A 199 -51.08 15.84 39.83
C GLU A 199 -51.55 17.30 39.88
N ILE A 200 -51.01 18.16 39.05
CA ILE A 200 -51.43 19.56 38.91
C ILE A 200 -52.89 19.63 38.42
N GLU A 201 -53.23 18.84 37.43
CA GLU A 201 -54.59 18.76 36.90
C GLU A 201 -55.57 18.26 37.98
N SER A 202 -55.21 17.19 38.72
CA SER A 202 -56.04 16.66 39.84
C SER A 202 -56.24 17.67 40.96
N ASN A 203 -55.15 18.43 41.28
CA ASN A 203 -55.24 19.46 42.35
C ASN A 203 -55.97 20.72 41.89
N SER A 204 -56.05 20.98 40.59
CA SER A 204 -56.74 22.13 39.99
C SER A 204 -58.24 21.86 39.70
N LEU A 205 -58.65 20.59 39.70
CA LEU A 205 -60.06 20.20 39.46
C LEU A 205 -60.94 20.44 40.67
N SER A 206 -61.61 21.58 40.68
CA SER A 206 -62.66 21.84 41.66
C SER A 206 -63.86 20.91 41.40
N PRO A 207 -64.68 20.54 42.44
CA PRO A 207 -65.89 19.72 42.26
C PRO A 207 -66.86 20.28 41.21
N GLN A 208 -66.85 21.60 41.02
CA GLN A 208 -67.68 22.27 40.02
C GLN A 208 -67.15 22.10 38.59
N LEU A 209 -65.82 22.04 38.40
CA LEU A 209 -65.19 21.81 37.11
C LEU A 209 -65.37 20.36 36.67
N LEU A 210 -65.27 19.39 37.58
CA LEU A 210 -65.57 17.99 37.34
C LEU A 210 -67.00 17.76 36.86
N LYS A 211 -67.98 18.41 37.50
CA LYS A 211 -69.38 18.38 37.04
C LYS A 211 -69.54 18.94 35.63
N LYS A 212 -68.90 20.06 35.33
CA LYS A 212 -68.95 20.69 33.99
C LYS A 212 -68.34 19.75 32.90
N MET A 213 -67.17 19.12 33.15
CA MET A 213 -66.55 18.20 32.22
C MET A 213 -67.35 16.89 32.08
N ALA A 214 -68.02 16.43 33.14
CA ALA A 214 -68.90 15.28 33.04
C ALA A 214 -70.14 15.60 32.17
N ILE A 215 -70.67 16.81 32.24
CA ILE A 215 -71.78 17.25 31.38
C ILE A 215 -71.35 17.43 29.93
N GLU A 216 -70.16 18.00 29.66
CA GLU A 216 -69.64 18.19 28.31
C GLU A 216 -69.28 16.86 27.59
N LYS A 217 -68.84 15.84 28.32
CA LYS A 217 -68.54 14.51 27.78
C LYS A 217 -69.75 13.57 27.78
N TRP A 218 -70.86 13.97 28.32
CA TRP A 218 -72.04 13.14 28.37
C TRP A 218 -72.69 13.01 27.00
N ASN A 219 -72.83 11.78 26.53
CA ASN A 219 -73.44 11.45 25.24
C ASN A 219 -74.98 11.41 25.26
N GLY A 220 -75.63 11.86 26.32
CA GLY A 220 -77.08 11.90 26.45
C GLY A 220 -77.76 10.58 26.78
N ILE A 221 -76.99 9.53 27.02
CA ILE A 221 -77.54 8.17 27.30
C ILE A 221 -77.34 7.85 28.78
N LEU A 222 -78.43 7.56 29.47
CA LEU A 222 -78.37 7.12 30.88
C LEU A 222 -77.73 5.73 31.00
N PRO A 223 -76.79 5.50 31.95
CA PRO A 223 -76.16 4.21 32.15
C PRO A 223 -77.20 3.16 32.50
N LYS A 224 -77.23 2.00 31.82
CA LYS A 224 -78.16 0.90 31.98
C LYS A 224 -77.97 0.10 33.27
N VAL A 225 -76.98 0.40 34.10
CA VAL A 225 -76.72 -0.31 35.34
C VAL A 225 -76.92 0.64 36.50
N GLN A 226 -78.04 0.43 37.27
CA GLN A 226 -78.18 1.08 38.55
C GLN A 226 -77.54 0.19 39.62
N SER A 227 -76.53 0.70 40.32
CA SER A 227 -75.99 0.04 41.50
C SER A 227 -77.05 0.11 42.65
N PRO A 228 -77.30 -0.96 43.43
CA PRO A 228 -78.27 -0.94 44.52
C PRO A 228 -77.84 -0.06 45.72
N ASN A 229 -76.65 0.52 45.72
CA ASN A 229 -76.22 1.48 46.75
C ASN A 229 -76.21 2.88 46.14
N ASN A 230 -77.04 3.70 46.64
CA ASN A 230 -77.50 5.04 46.34
C ASN A 230 -76.36 6.12 46.45
N ASN A 231 -75.28 5.98 45.61
CA ASN A 231 -74.34 7.03 45.42
C ASN A 231 -74.33 7.41 43.94
N ASN A 232 -75.37 8.10 43.50
CA ASN A 232 -75.41 8.76 42.24
C ASN A 232 -74.39 9.91 42.26
N LEU A 233 -73.35 9.80 41.43
CA LEU A 233 -72.33 10.83 41.18
C LEU A 233 -72.92 12.11 40.55
N ILE A 234 -74.22 12.12 40.21
CA ILE A 234 -74.91 13.29 39.64
C ILE A 234 -76.24 13.37 40.30
N SER A 235 -76.39 14.19 41.38
CA SER A 235 -77.67 14.73 41.83
C SER A 235 -78.03 15.95 41.03
N ILE A 236 -79.03 15.90 40.20
CA ILE A 236 -79.67 17.08 39.58
C ILE A 236 -80.68 17.54 40.57
N ASP A 237 -80.33 18.48 41.47
CA ASP A 237 -81.30 19.24 42.25
C ASP A 237 -81.96 20.31 41.36
N ASN A 238 -83.31 20.24 41.29
CA ASN A 238 -84.13 21.28 40.65
C ASN A 238 -83.96 22.65 41.25
#